data_fd11eda9316917d538dd88c6ee12dc2d
#
_entry.id   fd11eda9316917d538dd88c6ee12dc2d
#
_cell.length_a   1.000
_cell.length_b   1.000
_cell.length_c   1.000
_cell.angle_alpha   90.00
_cell.angle_beta   90.00
_cell.angle_gamma   90.00
#
_symmetry.space_group_name_H-M   'P 1'
#
loop_
_entity.id
_entity.type
_entity.pdbx_description
1 polymer ?
#
loop_
_entity_poly.entity_id
_entity_poly.type
_entity_poly.pdbx_seq_one_letter_code
_entity_poly.pdbx_strand_id
1 'polypeptide(L)'
;IATTTITLVWFYTNGGWRRIRLIAFPLFFLMTAIPWLLAWDLQFAQILQRNVSLIVRDILLLLGRDAELEGHLIRLATCTVGVDEACSGIRGLQSSAVVALFLGHFFHLRLPSRVILIVAGIIFAFHLNLLRAAFLAYLSAEKGTDMASRWHDPIGIAESIGAFLLLLLLVLLLRKVFNVATGPPFDDETHGSFAFLHQHCPRP
;
A
#
# COMPACT_ATOMS: atom_id res chain seq x y z
N ILE A 1 2.40 0.47 20.78
CA ILE A 1 2.02 -0.85 21.34
C ILE A 1 1.24 -0.64 22.65
N ALA A 2 1.77 0.06 23.65
CA ALA A 2 1.10 0.28 24.93
C ALA A 2 -0.31 0.93 24.76
N THR A 3 -0.41 2.00 23.99
CA THR A 3 -1.68 2.68 23.67
C THR A 3 -2.69 1.75 23.01
N THR A 4 -2.25 0.93 22.09
CA THR A 4 -3.10 -0.05 21.40
C THR A 4 -3.66 -1.07 22.37
N THR A 5 -2.81 -1.59 23.26
CA THR A 5 -3.22 -2.55 24.29
C THR A 5 -4.24 -1.94 25.25
N ILE A 6 -3.98 -0.72 25.74
CA ILE A 6 -4.88 0.02 26.63
C ILE A 6 -6.24 0.25 25.95
N THR A 7 -6.25 0.65 24.68
CA THR A 7 -7.48 0.84 23.90
C THR A 7 -8.27 -0.46 23.79
N LEU A 8 -7.61 -1.57 23.45
CA LEU A 8 -8.27 -2.87 23.34
C LEU A 8 -8.87 -3.33 24.67
N VAL A 9 -8.12 -3.19 25.78
CA VAL A 9 -8.61 -3.55 27.12
C VAL A 9 -9.82 -2.68 27.48
N TRP A 10 -9.76 -1.38 27.25
CA TRP A 10 -10.86 -0.46 27.55
C TRP A 10 -12.14 -0.80 26.76
N PHE A 11 -12.02 -1.09 25.45
CA PHE A 11 -13.17 -1.50 24.64
C PHE A 11 -13.72 -2.87 25.03
N TYR A 12 -12.84 -3.80 25.46
CA TYR A 12 -13.26 -5.11 25.94
C TYR A 12 -14.07 -5.00 27.24
N THR A 13 -13.58 -4.23 28.22
CA THR A 13 -14.24 -4.05 29.52
C THR A 13 -15.57 -3.33 29.40
N ASN A 14 -15.73 -2.40 28.46
CA ASN A 14 -16.94 -1.57 28.32
C ASN A 14 -17.98 -2.14 27.32
N GLY A 15 -17.69 -3.20 26.59
CA GLY A 15 -18.64 -3.69 25.59
C GLY A 15 -18.33 -5.05 24.98
N GLY A 16 -17.39 -5.78 25.57
CA GLY A 16 -17.07 -7.15 25.20
C GLY A 16 -16.57 -7.31 23.76
N TRP A 17 -16.60 -8.52 23.28
CA TRP A 17 -16.07 -8.93 21.98
C TRP A 17 -16.75 -8.25 20.77
N ARG A 18 -18.00 -7.84 20.92
CA ARG A 18 -18.75 -7.15 19.85
C ARG A 18 -18.13 -5.79 19.51
N ARG A 19 -17.74 -5.00 20.52
CA ARG A 19 -17.08 -3.71 20.32
C ARG A 19 -15.66 -3.85 19.76
N ILE A 20 -14.93 -4.88 20.18
CA ILE A 20 -13.60 -5.16 19.63
C ILE A 20 -13.68 -5.39 18.11
N ARG A 21 -14.65 -6.17 17.63
CA ARG A 21 -14.82 -6.40 16.19
C ARG A 21 -15.08 -5.13 15.38
N LEU A 22 -15.77 -4.15 15.95
CA LEU A 22 -16.02 -2.87 15.30
C LEU A 22 -14.74 -2.04 15.11
N ILE A 23 -13.84 -2.06 16.10
CA ILE A 23 -12.60 -1.28 16.08
C ILE A 23 -11.40 -2.06 15.52
N ALA A 24 -11.53 -3.38 15.34
CA ALA A 24 -10.43 -4.23 14.90
C ALA A 24 -9.84 -3.78 13.57
N PHE A 25 -10.68 -3.47 12.58
CA PHE A 25 -10.21 -3.00 11.29
C PHE A 25 -9.54 -1.61 11.36
N PRO A 26 -10.16 -0.56 11.92
CA PRO A 26 -9.50 0.73 12.09
C PRO A 26 -8.18 0.65 12.84
N LEU A 27 -8.11 -0.17 13.89
CA LEU A 27 -6.90 -0.33 14.68
C LEU A 27 -5.80 -1.07 13.91
N PHE A 28 -6.14 -2.16 13.22
CA PHE A 28 -5.23 -2.87 12.33
C PHE A 28 -4.73 -1.97 11.20
N PHE A 29 -5.65 -1.22 10.57
CA PHE A 29 -5.32 -0.26 9.52
C PHE A 29 -4.35 0.83 10.00
N LEU A 30 -4.60 1.39 11.19
CA LEU A 30 -3.70 2.36 11.80
C LEU A 30 -2.31 1.76 12.04
N MET A 31 -2.23 0.51 12.50
CA MET A 31 -0.94 -0.16 12.71
C MET A 31 -0.17 -0.39 11.41
N THR A 32 -0.86 -0.70 10.31
CA THR A 32 -0.21 -0.89 9.00
C THR A 32 0.22 0.42 8.35
N ALA A 33 -0.43 1.55 8.70
CA ALA A 33 -0.09 2.88 8.19
C ALA A 33 1.14 3.49 8.88
N ILE A 34 1.50 3.01 10.07
CA ILE A 34 2.71 3.46 10.78
C ILE A 34 3.94 2.90 10.05
N PRO A 35 4.93 3.74 9.69
CA PRO A 35 6.18 3.25 9.12
C PRO A 35 6.82 2.21 10.05
N TRP A 36 7.11 1.07 9.51
CA TRP A 36 7.69 -0.03 10.29
C TRP A 36 9.17 0.25 10.53
N LEU A 37 9.47 0.85 11.67
CA LEU A 37 10.80 1.19 12.14
C LEU A 37 11.57 -0.03 12.69
N LEU A 38 11.45 -1.19 12.06
CA LEU A 38 12.14 -2.38 12.53
C LEU A 38 13.36 -2.70 11.64
N ALA A 39 14.39 -3.30 12.26
CA ALA A 39 15.61 -3.73 11.58
C ALA A 39 15.36 -4.63 10.35
N TRP A 40 14.23 -5.29 10.27
CA TRP A 40 13.75 -6.09 9.15
C TRP A 40 13.47 -5.26 7.89
N ASP A 41 13.02 -4.00 8.05
CA ASP A 41 12.78 -3.08 6.94
C ASP A 41 14.07 -2.76 6.18
N LEU A 42 15.18 -2.57 6.88
CA LEU A 42 16.46 -2.27 6.27
C LEU A 42 16.98 -3.42 5.43
N GLN A 43 16.89 -4.65 5.92
CA GLN A 43 17.33 -5.82 5.17
C GLN A 43 16.44 -6.05 3.94
N PHE A 44 15.13 -5.92 4.11
CA PHE A 44 14.19 -6.06 3.00
C PHE A 44 14.36 -4.95 1.96
N ALA A 45 14.57 -3.71 2.40
CA ALA A 45 14.87 -2.58 1.53
C ALA A 45 16.15 -2.80 0.74
N GLN A 46 17.22 -3.32 1.36
CA GLN A 46 18.48 -3.62 0.68
C GLN A 46 18.34 -4.73 -0.37
N ILE A 47 17.60 -5.81 -0.06
CA ILE A 47 17.32 -6.89 -1.02
C ILE A 47 16.55 -6.34 -2.21
N LEU A 48 15.50 -5.54 -1.95
CA LEU A 48 14.68 -4.94 -2.99
C LEU A 48 15.47 -3.97 -3.84
N GLN A 49 16.27 -3.10 -3.21
CA GLN A 49 17.17 -2.16 -3.86
C GLN A 49 18.16 -2.86 -4.80
N ARG A 50 18.79 -3.93 -4.33
CA ARG A 50 19.73 -4.74 -5.14
C ARG A 50 19.02 -5.33 -6.36
N ASN A 51 17.83 -5.92 -6.19
CA ASN A 51 17.07 -6.51 -7.28
C ASN A 51 16.65 -5.45 -8.32
N VAL A 52 16.15 -4.29 -7.85
CA VAL A 52 15.80 -3.17 -8.73
C VAL A 52 17.04 -2.70 -9.50
N SER A 53 18.19 -2.52 -8.83
CA SER A 53 19.45 -2.10 -9.48
C SER A 53 19.92 -3.08 -10.55
N LEU A 54 19.81 -4.40 -10.30
CA LEU A 54 20.13 -5.43 -11.28
C LEU A 54 19.26 -5.31 -12.52
N ILE A 55 17.94 -5.22 -12.34
CA ILE A 55 17.00 -5.14 -13.46
C ILE A 55 17.19 -3.83 -14.24
N VAL A 56 17.40 -2.72 -13.54
CA VAL A 56 17.64 -1.40 -14.18
C VAL A 56 18.94 -1.44 -15.01
N ARG A 57 20.01 -2.05 -14.50
CA ARG A 57 21.25 -2.26 -15.26
C ARG A 57 20.97 -3.04 -16.54
N ASP A 58 20.22 -4.15 -16.47
CA ASP A 58 19.92 -4.97 -17.63
C ASP A 58 19.08 -4.22 -18.67
N ILE A 59 18.11 -3.41 -18.20
CA ILE A 59 17.34 -2.52 -19.08
C ILE A 59 18.25 -1.50 -19.79
N LEU A 60 19.21 -0.89 -19.07
CA LEU A 60 20.14 0.08 -19.66
C LEU A 60 21.04 -0.57 -20.71
N LEU A 61 21.55 -1.78 -20.45
CA LEU A 61 22.31 -2.56 -21.42
C LEU A 61 21.49 -2.87 -22.68
N LEU A 62 20.22 -3.26 -22.53
CA LEU A 62 19.31 -3.48 -23.67
C LEU A 62 19.07 -2.19 -24.48
N LEU A 63 19.12 -1.03 -23.83
CA LEU A 63 19.01 0.28 -24.48
C LEU A 63 20.34 0.75 -25.09
N GLY A 64 21.38 -0.08 -25.10
CA GLY A 64 22.69 0.21 -25.68
C GLY A 64 23.55 1.14 -24.81
N ARG A 65 23.33 1.16 -23.52
CA ARG A 65 24.11 1.95 -22.55
C ARG A 65 25.01 1.01 -21.74
N ASP A 66 26.32 1.29 -21.73
CA ASP A 66 27.24 0.56 -20.86
C ASP A 66 26.92 0.90 -19.40
N ALA A 67 26.57 -0.13 -18.65
CA ALA A 67 26.19 -0.04 -17.26
C ALA A 67 26.84 -1.17 -16.44
N GLU A 68 27.65 -0.80 -15.47
CA GLU A 68 28.25 -1.72 -14.51
C GLU A 68 27.59 -1.56 -13.15
N LEU A 69 27.39 -2.68 -12.44
CA LEU A 69 26.77 -2.66 -11.11
C LEU A 69 27.83 -2.87 -10.03
N GLU A 70 28.00 -1.87 -9.15
CA GLU A 70 28.81 -1.98 -7.93
C GLU A 70 27.89 -1.87 -6.70
N GLY A 71 27.49 -3.03 -6.15
CA GLY A 71 26.54 -3.06 -5.05
C GLY A 71 25.13 -2.58 -5.45
N HIS A 72 24.75 -1.37 -5.07
CA HIS A 72 23.51 -0.69 -5.44
C HIS A 72 23.76 0.52 -6.36
N LEU A 73 25.01 0.80 -6.70
CA LEU A 73 25.42 1.87 -7.60
C LEU A 73 25.53 1.32 -9.01
N ILE A 74 24.92 2.03 -9.97
CA ILE A 74 25.04 1.76 -11.39
C ILE A 74 26.04 2.76 -11.96
N ARG A 75 27.21 2.25 -12.35
CA ARG A 75 28.24 3.07 -13.02
C ARG A 75 27.92 3.09 -14.50
N LEU A 76 27.75 4.28 -15.03
CA LEU A 76 27.57 4.59 -16.44
C LEU A 76 28.86 5.25 -16.99
N ALA A 77 29.05 5.28 -18.29
CA ALA A 77 30.19 5.93 -18.90
C ALA A 77 30.33 7.42 -18.54
N THR A 78 29.22 8.09 -18.25
CA THR A 78 29.16 9.55 -17.98
C THR A 78 28.94 9.89 -16.50
N CYS A 79 28.38 9.00 -15.71
CA CYS A 79 28.03 9.29 -14.31
C CYS A 79 27.83 7.99 -13.52
N THR A 80 27.78 8.12 -12.20
CA THR A 80 27.37 7.02 -11.32
C THR A 80 25.99 7.34 -10.73
N VAL A 81 25.04 6.43 -10.90
CA VAL A 81 23.66 6.58 -10.42
C VAL A 81 23.45 5.62 -9.27
N GLY A 82 23.13 6.16 -8.09
CA GLY A 82 22.72 5.36 -6.95
C GLY A 82 21.20 5.10 -6.99
N VAL A 83 20.80 3.85 -6.79
CA VAL A 83 19.41 3.58 -6.46
C VAL A 83 19.28 3.81 -4.95
N ASP A 84 18.87 5.02 -4.57
CA ASP A 84 18.71 5.41 -3.16
C ASP A 84 17.64 4.56 -2.46
N GLU A 85 17.65 4.51 -1.12
CA GLU A 85 16.60 3.87 -0.34
C GLU A 85 15.20 4.37 -0.71
N ALA A 86 15.08 5.67 -1.09
CA ALA A 86 13.83 6.25 -1.57
C ALA A 86 13.36 5.62 -2.91
N CYS A 87 14.29 5.10 -3.73
CA CYS A 87 14.02 4.41 -4.99
C CYS A 87 13.96 2.89 -4.85
N SER A 88 14.19 2.34 -3.65
CA SER A 88 14.05 0.91 -3.37
C SER A 88 12.61 0.41 -3.57
N GLY A 89 11.64 1.32 -3.54
CA GLY A 89 10.22 1.01 -3.72
C GLY A 89 9.49 0.53 -2.47
N ILE A 90 10.18 0.34 -1.34
CA ILE A 90 9.56 -0.21 -0.11
C ILE A 90 8.40 0.66 0.38
N ARG A 91 8.55 1.99 0.31
CA ARG A 91 7.49 2.94 0.70
C ARG A 91 6.28 2.84 -0.23
N GLY A 92 6.52 2.68 -1.54
CA GLY A 92 5.48 2.46 -2.53
C GLY A 92 4.73 1.15 -2.32
N LEU A 93 5.46 0.06 -2.00
CA LEU A 93 4.87 -1.23 -1.65
C LEU A 93 3.98 -1.13 -0.41
N GLN A 94 4.48 -0.50 0.67
CA GLN A 94 3.72 -0.30 1.90
C GLN A 94 2.47 0.54 1.65
N SER A 95 2.61 1.68 0.97
CA SER A 95 1.49 2.57 0.64
C SER A 95 0.43 1.86 -0.20
N SER A 96 0.84 1.09 -1.22
CA SER A 96 -0.08 0.32 -2.06
C SER A 96 -0.80 -0.78 -1.29
N ALA A 97 -0.12 -1.47 -0.37
CA ALA A 97 -0.74 -2.46 0.50
C ALA A 97 -1.79 -1.81 1.43
N VAL A 98 -1.48 -0.65 2.02
CA VAL A 98 -2.41 0.12 2.87
C VAL A 98 -3.62 0.58 2.06
N VAL A 99 -3.42 1.11 0.85
CA VAL A 99 -4.51 1.52 -0.05
C VAL A 99 -5.36 0.32 -0.45
N ALA A 100 -4.74 -0.82 -0.78
CA ALA A 100 -5.47 -2.04 -1.13
C ALA A 100 -6.34 -2.56 0.04
N LEU A 101 -5.80 -2.54 1.26
CA LEU A 101 -6.55 -2.87 2.48
C LEU A 101 -7.75 -1.95 2.68
N PHE A 102 -7.53 -0.64 2.52
CA PHE A 102 -8.59 0.37 2.64
C PHE A 102 -9.68 0.15 1.58
N LEU A 103 -9.31 0.06 0.31
CA LEU A 103 -10.26 -0.14 -0.77
C LEU A 103 -11.01 -1.48 -0.63
N GLY A 104 -10.31 -2.55 -0.25
CA GLY A 104 -10.93 -3.85 0.00
C GLY A 104 -11.96 -3.82 1.12
N HIS A 105 -11.74 -3.02 2.16
CA HIS A 105 -12.70 -2.81 3.24
C HIS A 105 -13.83 -1.87 2.82
N PHE A 106 -13.51 -0.72 2.25
CA PHE A 106 -14.46 0.31 1.83
C PHE A 106 -15.48 -0.24 0.82
N PHE A 107 -15.04 -1.03 -0.14
CA PHE A 107 -15.91 -1.68 -1.12
C PHE A 107 -16.51 -3.02 -0.66
N HIS A 108 -16.35 -3.39 0.61
CA HIS A 108 -16.90 -4.61 1.23
C HIS A 108 -16.56 -5.89 0.45
N LEU A 109 -15.34 -5.98 -0.10
CA LEU A 109 -14.91 -7.13 -0.87
C LEU A 109 -14.84 -8.39 0.02
N ARG A 110 -15.10 -9.56 -0.57
CA ARG A 110 -14.88 -10.86 0.08
C ARG A 110 -13.39 -11.09 0.34
N LEU A 111 -13.05 -11.88 1.33
CA LEU A 111 -11.67 -12.14 1.73
C LEU A 111 -10.75 -12.53 0.56
N PRO A 112 -11.11 -13.49 -0.35
CA PRO A 112 -10.24 -13.81 -1.47
C PRO A 112 -9.98 -12.63 -2.40
N SER A 113 -11.00 -11.81 -2.68
CA SER A 113 -10.83 -10.59 -3.50
C SER A 113 -9.95 -9.54 -2.83
N ARG A 114 -9.97 -9.44 -1.49
CA ARG A 114 -9.06 -8.57 -0.74
C ARG A 114 -7.61 -9.04 -0.86
N VAL A 115 -7.38 -10.35 -0.76
CA VAL A 115 -6.03 -10.93 -0.92
C VAL A 115 -5.51 -10.65 -2.34
N ILE A 116 -6.33 -10.90 -3.37
CA ILE A 116 -5.99 -10.58 -4.77
C ILE A 116 -5.62 -9.10 -4.90
N LEU A 117 -6.40 -8.21 -4.29
CA LEU A 117 -6.18 -6.77 -4.37
C LEU A 117 -4.83 -6.36 -3.72
N ILE A 118 -4.49 -6.94 -2.55
CA ILE A 118 -3.23 -6.66 -1.86
C ILE A 118 -2.04 -7.16 -2.70
N VAL A 119 -2.12 -8.40 -3.20
CA VAL A 119 -1.05 -8.99 -4.03
C VAL A 119 -0.87 -8.17 -5.31
N ALA A 120 -1.95 -7.80 -5.98
CA ALA A 120 -1.90 -6.95 -7.16
C ALA A 120 -1.32 -5.57 -6.85
N GLY A 121 -1.66 -4.97 -5.70
CA GLY A 121 -1.10 -3.70 -5.26
C GLY A 121 0.41 -3.75 -5.09
N ILE A 122 0.93 -4.81 -4.49
CA ILE A 122 2.38 -5.04 -4.35
C ILE A 122 3.03 -5.18 -5.73
N ILE A 123 2.43 -5.95 -6.63
CA ILE A 123 2.93 -6.15 -8.01
C ILE A 123 2.94 -4.82 -8.77
N PHE A 124 1.86 -4.04 -8.73
CA PHE A 124 1.78 -2.75 -9.41
C PHE A 124 2.82 -1.77 -8.87
N ALA A 125 2.93 -1.65 -7.54
CA ALA A 125 3.92 -0.77 -6.92
C ALA A 125 5.35 -1.15 -7.31
N PHE A 126 5.68 -2.44 -7.32
CA PHE A 126 6.99 -2.93 -7.74
C PHE A 126 7.31 -2.53 -9.19
N HIS A 127 6.39 -2.80 -10.14
CA HIS A 127 6.61 -2.50 -11.55
C HIS A 127 6.67 -1.01 -11.84
N LEU A 128 5.80 -0.21 -11.21
CA LEU A 128 5.82 1.24 -11.37
C LEU A 128 7.11 1.85 -10.82
N ASN A 129 7.57 1.38 -9.64
CA ASN A 129 8.85 1.80 -9.09
C ASN A 129 10.03 1.39 -9.98
N LEU A 130 10.00 0.19 -10.56
CA LEU A 130 11.01 -0.27 -11.50
C LEU A 130 11.07 0.61 -12.75
N LEU A 131 9.91 0.97 -13.32
CA LEU A 131 9.81 1.89 -14.45
C LEU A 131 10.37 3.28 -14.09
N ARG A 132 10.03 3.78 -12.91
CA ARG A 132 10.58 5.04 -12.38
C ARG A 132 12.09 4.99 -12.28
N ALA A 133 12.64 3.96 -11.64
CA ALA A 133 14.08 3.81 -11.46
C ALA A 133 14.81 3.71 -12.81
N ALA A 134 14.30 2.90 -13.75
CA ALA A 134 14.86 2.76 -15.09
C ALA A 134 14.82 4.09 -15.87
N PHE A 135 13.69 4.82 -15.79
CA PHE A 135 13.56 6.12 -16.45
C PHE A 135 14.53 7.16 -15.89
N LEU A 136 14.65 7.26 -14.57
CA LEU A 136 15.58 8.20 -13.92
C LEU A 136 17.04 7.85 -14.23
N ALA A 137 17.40 6.56 -14.23
CA ALA A 137 18.74 6.12 -14.61
C ALA A 137 19.05 6.43 -16.09
N TYR A 138 18.10 6.16 -16.99
CA TYR A 138 18.23 6.53 -18.40
C TYR A 138 18.37 8.06 -18.59
N LEU A 139 17.56 8.83 -17.88
CA LEU A 139 17.62 10.31 -17.95
C LEU A 139 18.97 10.83 -17.43
N SER A 140 19.53 10.22 -16.38
CA SER A 140 20.86 10.53 -15.86
C SER A 140 21.95 10.26 -16.89
N ALA A 141 21.84 9.15 -17.63
CA ALA A 141 22.79 8.79 -18.69
C ALA A 141 22.78 9.79 -19.87
N GLU A 142 21.59 10.30 -20.23
CA GLU A 142 21.41 11.17 -21.39
C GLU A 142 21.63 12.65 -21.10
N LYS A 143 21.08 13.13 -19.98
CA LYS A 143 20.96 14.56 -19.67
C LYS A 143 21.64 14.96 -18.36
N GLY A 144 22.29 14.02 -17.71
CA GLY A 144 23.00 14.25 -16.45
C GLY A 144 22.12 14.14 -15.22
N THR A 145 22.76 14.06 -14.06
CA THR A 145 22.14 13.82 -12.75
C THR A 145 21.21 14.96 -12.30
N ASP A 146 21.51 16.21 -12.69
CA ASP A 146 20.68 17.38 -12.32
C ASP A 146 19.28 17.30 -12.91
N MET A 147 19.18 16.82 -14.16
CA MET A 147 17.87 16.64 -14.79
C MET A 147 17.09 15.50 -14.14
N ALA A 148 17.75 14.39 -13.84
CA ALA A 148 17.13 13.27 -13.14
C ALA A 148 16.61 13.67 -11.74
N SER A 149 17.40 14.47 -11.01
CA SER A 149 16.99 15.01 -9.70
C SER A 149 15.74 15.88 -9.80
N ARG A 150 15.61 16.74 -10.82
CA ARG A 150 14.40 17.55 -11.02
C ARG A 150 13.15 16.72 -11.31
N TRP A 151 13.30 15.59 -11.98
CA TRP A 151 12.19 14.70 -12.33
C TRP A 151 11.88 13.66 -11.26
N HIS A 152 12.73 13.52 -10.26
CA HIS A 152 12.57 12.52 -9.20
C HIS A 152 11.23 12.62 -8.48
N ASP A 153 10.84 13.79 -7.99
CA ASP A 153 9.61 13.99 -7.23
C ASP A 153 8.35 13.97 -8.11
N PRO A 154 8.31 14.67 -9.28
CA PRO A 154 7.15 14.59 -10.16
C PRO A 154 6.80 13.16 -10.59
N ILE A 155 7.82 12.34 -10.92
CA ILE A 155 7.59 10.94 -11.31
C ILE A 155 7.14 10.09 -10.11
N GLY A 156 7.68 10.34 -8.92
CA GLY A 156 7.23 9.68 -7.68
C GLY A 156 5.76 9.95 -7.36
N ILE A 157 5.29 11.18 -7.60
CA ILE A 157 3.87 11.53 -7.49
C ILE A 157 3.04 10.80 -8.55
N ALA A 158 3.50 10.82 -9.80
CA ALA A 158 2.82 10.13 -10.91
C ALA A 158 2.73 8.61 -10.67
N GLU A 159 3.80 7.99 -10.13
CA GLU A 159 3.83 6.60 -9.70
C GLU A 159 2.74 6.30 -8.66
N SER A 160 2.65 7.12 -7.62
CA SER A 160 1.69 6.95 -6.54
C SER A 160 0.24 7.08 -7.02
N ILE A 161 -0.02 8.06 -7.88
CA ILE A 161 -1.34 8.26 -8.51
C ILE A 161 -1.66 7.05 -9.43
N GLY A 162 -0.69 6.62 -10.23
CA GLY A 162 -0.84 5.46 -11.11
C GLY A 162 -1.18 4.18 -10.35
N ALA A 163 -0.47 3.90 -9.25
CA ALA A 163 -0.74 2.76 -8.40
C ALA A 163 -2.16 2.81 -7.80
N PHE A 164 -2.58 3.98 -7.32
CA PHE A 164 -3.94 4.18 -6.80
C PHE A 164 -5.01 3.93 -7.86
N LEU A 165 -4.84 4.50 -9.06
CA LEU A 165 -5.80 4.34 -10.16
C LEU A 165 -5.89 2.89 -10.63
N LEU A 166 -4.76 2.17 -10.73
CA LEU A 166 -4.74 0.76 -11.07
C LEU A 166 -5.47 -0.10 -10.03
N LEU A 167 -5.26 0.18 -8.74
CA LEU A 167 -5.97 -0.50 -7.65
C LEU A 167 -7.47 -0.20 -7.68
N LEU A 168 -7.86 1.05 -7.91
CA LEU A 168 -9.26 1.44 -8.03
C LEU A 168 -9.94 0.75 -9.21
N LEU A 169 -9.28 0.73 -10.37
CA LEU A 169 -9.77 0.02 -11.55
C LEU A 169 -9.94 -1.48 -11.25
N LEU A 170 -8.97 -2.11 -10.60
CA LEU A 170 -9.04 -3.52 -10.24
C LEU A 170 -10.20 -3.80 -9.28
N VAL A 171 -10.45 -2.93 -8.28
CA VAL A 171 -11.63 -3.05 -7.40
C VAL A 171 -12.92 -3.04 -8.20
N LEU A 172 -13.05 -2.07 -9.13
CA LEU A 172 -14.26 -1.97 -9.96
C LEU A 172 -14.45 -3.21 -10.85
N LEU A 173 -13.37 -3.76 -11.40
CA LEU A 173 -13.39 -4.99 -12.17
C LEU A 173 -13.76 -6.19 -11.29
N LEU A 174 -13.15 -6.35 -10.11
CA LEU A 174 -13.47 -7.44 -9.18
C LEU A 174 -14.96 -7.39 -8.77
N ARG A 175 -15.49 -6.20 -8.50
CA ARG A 175 -16.93 -6.04 -8.21
C ARG A 175 -17.82 -6.50 -9.38
N LYS A 176 -17.45 -6.16 -10.60
CA LYS A 176 -18.22 -6.54 -11.80
C LYS A 176 -18.15 -8.04 -12.06
N VAL A 177 -16.95 -8.64 -11.94
CA VAL A 177 -16.72 -10.06 -12.27
C VAL A 177 -17.29 -10.99 -11.22
N PHE A 178 -17.06 -10.70 -9.95
CA PHE A 178 -17.48 -11.59 -8.86
C PHE A 178 -18.89 -11.29 -8.36
N ASN A 179 -19.63 -10.38 -8.99
CA ASN A 179 -20.98 -9.97 -8.63
C ASN A 179 -21.12 -9.89 -7.10
N VAL A 180 -20.19 -9.13 -6.50
CA VAL A 180 -20.14 -9.02 -5.04
C VAL A 180 -21.39 -8.26 -4.65
N ALA A 181 -22.46 -9.03 -4.36
CA ALA A 181 -23.60 -8.50 -3.64
C ALA A 181 -23.01 -7.77 -2.43
N THR A 182 -23.17 -6.47 -2.37
CA THR A 182 -23.00 -5.72 -1.14
C THR A 182 -23.69 -6.54 -0.07
N GLY A 183 -22.94 -7.09 0.89
CA GLY A 183 -23.56 -7.71 2.04
C GLY A 183 -24.60 -6.75 2.57
N PRO A 184 -25.71 -7.21 3.16
CA PRO A 184 -26.75 -6.32 3.67
C PRO A 184 -26.06 -5.23 4.49
N PRO A 185 -26.51 -3.98 4.36
CA PRO A 185 -26.07 -2.91 5.23
C PRO A 185 -26.21 -3.49 6.65
N PHE A 186 -25.22 -3.22 7.49
CA PHE A 186 -25.16 -3.60 8.87
C PHE A 186 -26.58 -3.44 9.44
N ASP A 187 -27.33 -4.55 9.53
CA ASP A 187 -28.66 -4.53 10.07
C ASP A 187 -28.53 -4.02 11.50
N ASP A 188 -28.95 -2.82 11.69
CA ASP A 188 -29.05 -2.17 12.96
C ASP A 188 -30.20 -2.83 13.72
N GLU A 189 -29.95 -4.03 14.26
CA GLU A 189 -30.88 -4.70 15.18
C GLU A 189 -31.14 -3.88 16.47
N THR A 190 -30.67 -2.63 16.51
CA THR A 190 -30.87 -1.74 17.63
C THR A 190 -32.28 -1.11 17.65
N HIS A 191 -33.05 -1.19 16.55
CA HIS A 191 -34.42 -0.68 16.55
C HIS A 191 -35.44 -1.57 17.29
N GLY A 192 -35.11 -2.84 17.58
CA GLY A 192 -35.99 -3.73 18.34
C GLY A 192 -36.03 -3.48 19.85
N SER A 193 -34.99 -2.84 20.41
CA SER A 193 -34.87 -2.69 21.86
C SER A 193 -35.57 -1.47 22.45
N PHE A 194 -35.89 -0.47 21.62
CA PHE A 194 -36.60 0.73 22.10
C PHE A 194 -38.14 0.60 22.05
N ALA A 195 -38.66 -0.33 21.25
CA ALA A 195 -40.11 -0.57 21.19
C ALA A 195 -40.68 -1.24 22.47
N PHE A 196 -39.83 -1.94 23.26
CA PHE A 196 -40.27 -2.62 24.47
C PHE A 196 -40.49 -1.70 25.67
N LEU A 197 -39.95 -0.48 25.66
CA LEU A 197 -40.06 0.48 26.77
C LEU A 197 -41.35 1.33 26.73
N HIS A 198 -42.09 1.28 25.63
CA HIS A 198 -43.32 2.13 25.47
C HIS A 198 -44.61 1.39 25.85
N GLN A 199 -44.56 0.09 26.16
CA GLN A 199 -45.80 -0.69 26.44
C GLN A 199 -46.16 -0.90 27.91
N HIS A 200 -45.40 -0.33 28.87
CA HIS A 200 -45.69 -0.50 30.30
C HIS A 200 -45.74 0.83 31.06
N CYS A 201 -46.53 1.79 30.55
CA CYS A 201 -46.93 2.93 31.34
C CYS A 201 -48.45 2.83 31.57
N PRO A 202 -48.95 2.41 32.76
CA PRO A 202 -50.36 2.50 33.06
C PRO A 202 -50.75 3.98 33.18
N ARG A 203 -51.75 4.37 32.42
CA ARG A 203 -52.36 5.71 32.56
C ARG A 203 -53.17 5.75 33.86
N PRO A 204 -53.21 6.90 34.55
CA PRO A 204 -53.97 7.10 35.78
C PRO A 204 -55.48 7.06 35.55
#